data_96d62e66cfe54fabfd19ac3c25434993
#
_entry.id   96d62e66cfe54fabfd19ac3c25434993
#
_cell.length_a   1.000
_cell.length_b   1.000
_cell.length_c   1.000
_cell.angle_alpha   90.00
_cell.angle_beta   90.00
_cell.angle_gamma   90.00
#
_symmetry.space_group_name_H-M   'P 1'
#
loop_
_entity.id
_entity.type
_entity.pdbx_description
1 polymer ?
#
loop_
_entity_poly.entity_id
_entity_poly.type
_entity_poly.pdbx_seq_one_letter_code
_entity_poly.pdbx_strand_id
1 'polypeptide(L)'
;VFLLCCWAITTQSKPIKREDADVYRTKQVMYNDRVVPFNTLARDFVIKLTGKDNYQGLSPEQVLLGWLLYPDEWQNEPMIQIKNKELQQRLGCGSYARLTDFFDREKGYRLQEYWNRLHQSGKQDALLKAITETDEKISLIAMLRQGTLVRPVPDTGVQRLSDRKIQAELLYNQIPFSVILYRINLMGGILLLLCQWSKRPLFRFRSFRRITFCLLLTSFLFHTFGMILRTYISGRLPMSNGYETMQFMAWIIMLIALCLQHRFSLMACFGFLLSGFTLLVASIGQMNPQITPLIPVLSSPLLSLHVSLIMMSYALLGFIMLNGIAAIIYFRKNEEE
;
A
#
# COMPACT_ATOMS: atom_id res chain seq x y z
N VAL A 1 -51.08 2.98 -12.08
CA VAL A 1 -49.61 3.23 -12.13
C VAL A 1 -48.97 2.40 -11.03
N PHE A 2 -48.57 1.16 -11.35
CA PHE A 2 -47.89 0.24 -10.44
C PHE A 2 -46.40 0.52 -10.53
N LEU A 3 -45.83 1.12 -9.50
CA LEU A 3 -44.39 1.15 -9.24
C LEU A 3 -44.00 -0.20 -8.65
N LEU A 4 -43.53 -1.10 -9.49
CA LEU A 4 -42.82 -2.30 -9.09
C LEU A 4 -41.47 -1.89 -8.52
N CYS A 5 -41.37 -1.72 -7.21
CA CYS A 5 -40.10 -1.74 -6.48
C CYS A 5 -39.52 -3.15 -6.63
N CYS A 6 -38.60 -3.33 -7.58
CA CYS A 6 -37.68 -4.46 -7.56
C CYS A 6 -36.78 -4.32 -6.30
N TRP A 7 -37.24 -4.88 -5.20
CA TRP A 7 -36.35 -5.25 -4.11
C TRP A 7 -35.44 -6.34 -4.66
N ALA A 8 -34.25 -5.97 -5.07
CA ALA A 8 -33.16 -6.91 -5.17
C ALA A 8 -32.95 -7.46 -3.75
N ILE A 9 -33.46 -8.68 -3.53
CA ILE A 9 -33.10 -9.48 -2.37
C ILE A 9 -31.60 -9.78 -2.57
N THR A 10 -30.74 -8.89 -2.11
CA THR A 10 -29.37 -9.22 -1.82
C THR A 10 -29.45 -10.24 -0.69
N THR A 11 -29.20 -11.49 -1.00
CA THR A 11 -28.93 -12.53 0.01
C THR A 11 -27.66 -12.08 0.72
N GLN A 12 -27.84 -11.26 1.75
CA GLN A 12 -26.74 -10.77 2.57
C GLN A 12 -26.28 -11.98 3.38
N SER A 13 -25.09 -12.47 3.08
CA SER A 13 -24.41 -13.48 3.90
C SER A 13 -24.48 -13.03 5.35
N LYS A 14 -24.89 -13.92 6.27
CA LYS A 14 -25.00 -13.56 7.69
C LYS A 14 -23.66 -13.01 8.17
N PRO A 15 -23.53 -11.73 8.47
CA PRO A 15 -22.28 -11.19 8.91
C PRO A 15 -21.95 -11.79 10.28
N ILE A 16 -20.76 -12.35 10.41
CA ILE A 16 -20.23 -12.76 11.71
C ILE A 16 -20.21 -11.52 12.60
N LYS A 17 -20.67 -11.63 13.84
CA LYS A 17 -20.64 -10.51 14.78
C LYS A 17 -19.19 -10.03 14.96
N ARG A 18 -19.02 -8.74 15.06
CA ARG A 18 -17.69 -8.13 15.20
C ARG A 18 -16.97 -8.63 16.45
N GLU A 19 -17.70 -8.79 17.55
CA GLU A 19 -17.17 -9.29 18.82
C GLU A 19 -16.55 -10.69 18.68
N ASP A 20 -17.24 -11.58 17.92
CA ASP A 20 -16.75 -12.95 17.68
C ASP A 20 -15.51 -12.94 16.77
N ALA A 21 -15.47 -12.06 15.80
CA ALA A 21 -14.32 -11.92 14.89
C ALA A 21 -13.09 -11.30 15.60
N ASP A 22 -13.30 -10.37 16.50
CA ASP A 22 -12.22 -9.68 17.24
C ASP A 22 -11.46 -10.65 18.17
N VAL A 23 -12.06 -11.75 18.63
CA VAL A 23 -11.37 -12.80 19.39
C VAL A 23 -10.22 -13.42 18.59
N TYR A 24 -10.37 -13.53 17.28
CA TYR A 24 -9.35 -14.11 16.40
C TYR A 24 -8.25 -13.12 16.02
N ARG A 25 -8.47 -11.83 16.17
CA ARG A 25 -7.61 -10.75 15.72
C ARG A 25 -6.14 -10.90 16.14
N THR A 26 -5.90 -11.34 17.37
CA THR A 26 -4.56 -11.52 17.96
C THR A 26 -4.00 -12.92 17.81
N LYS A 27 -4.80 -13.88 17.32
CA LYS A 27 -4.34 -15.26 17.14
C LYS A 27 -3.22 -15.32 16.11
N GLN A 28 -2.20 -16.13 16.39
CA GLN A 28 -1.04 -16.25 15.54
C GLN A 28 -1.24 -17.34 14.49
N VAL A 29 -0.89 -17.02 13.25
CA VAL A 29 -0.97 -17.93 12.11
C VAL A 29 0.32 -17.82 11.28
N MET A 30 0.63 -18.87 10.51
CA MET A 30 1.71 -18.83 9.53
C MET A 30 1.18 -18.26 8.22
N TYR A 31 1.81 -17.19 7.75
CA TYR A 31 1.48 -16.56 6.47
C TYR A 31 2.74 -15.97 5.82
N ASN A 32 2.95 -16.24 4.53
CA ASN A 32 4.15 -15.82 3.79
C ASN A 32 5.46 -16.13 4.55
N ASP A 33 5.57 -17.37 5.04
CA ASP A 33 6.73 -17.94 5.76
C ASP A 33 7.14 -17.15 7.02
N ARG A 34 6.20 -16.43 7.63
CA ARG A 34 6.37 -15.82 8.95
C ARG A 34 5.14 -16.02 9.84
N VAL A 35 5.36 -15.95 11.15
CA VAL A 35 4.26 -15.87 12.11
C VAL A 35 3.69 -14.46 12.10
N VAL A 36 2.38 -14.35 11.95
CA VAL A 36 1.65 -13.08 11.91
C VAL A 36 0.39 -13.15 12.78
N PRO A 37 -0.13 -12.01 13.26
CA PRO A 37 -1.49 -11.96 13.78
C PRO A 37 -2.51 -12.28 12.68
N PHE A 38 -3.62 -12.93 13.02
CA PHE A 38 -4.71 -13.23 12.09
C PHE A 38 -5.24 -11.96 11.38
N ASN A 39 -5.23 -10.83 12.06
CA ASN A 39 -5.55 -9.51 11.47
C ASN A 39 -4.70 -9.20 10.23
N THR A 40 -3.39 -9.48 10.27
CA THR A 40 -2.48 -9.19 9.14
C THR A 40 -2.86 -10.00 7.91
N LEU A 41 -3.13 -11.30 8.08
CA LEU A 41 -3.62 -12.17 7.00
C LEU A 41 -4.99 -11.71 6.49
N ALA A 42 -5.93 -11.44 7.40
CA ALA A 42 -7.29 -11.02 7.04
C ALA A 42 -7.27 -9.71 6.25
N ARG A 43 -6.51 -8.73 6.71
CA ARG A 43 -6.38 -7.44 6.04
C ARG A 43 -5.74 -7.57 4.66
N ASP A 44 -4.69 -8.37 4.54
CA ASP A 44 -4.05 -8.61 3.25
C ASP A 44 -4.98 -9.31 2.25
N PHE A 45 -5.73 -10.30 2.71
CA PHE A 45 -6.75 -11.00 1.92
C PHE A 45 -7.80 -10.01 1.38
N VAL A 46 -8.38 -9.18 2.24
CA VAL A 46 -9.40 -8.22 1.85
C VAL A 46 -8.84 -7.17 0.89
N ILE A 47 -7.66 -6.61 1.16
CA ILE A 47 -7.02 -5.61 0.29
C ILE A 47 -6.71 -6.20 -1.09
N LYS A 48 -6.19 -7.41 -1.17
CA LYS A 48 -5.89 -8.07 -2.45
C LYS A 48 -7.14 -8.29 -3.27
N LEU A 49 -8.25 -8.68 -2.66
CA LEU A 49 -9.49 -8.93 -3.37
C LEU A 49 -10.22 -7.64 -3.76
N THR A 50 -10.41 -6.73 -2.81
CA THR A 50 -11.29 -5.57 -2.97
C THR A 50 -10.57 -4.28 -3.34
N GLY A 51 -9.24 -4.22 -3.12
CA GLY A 51 -8.45 -2.99 -3.22
C GLY A 51 -8.67 -2.02 -2.05
N LYS A 52 -9.43 -2.42 -1.02
CA LYS A 52 -9.77 -1.63 0.17
C LYS A 52 -9.48 -2.44 1.42
N ASP A 53 -9.29 -1.77 2.55
CA ASP A 53 -9.02 -2.40 3.85
C ASP A 53 -10.28 -2.86 4.61
N ASN A 54 -11.47 -2.63 4.04
CA ASN A 54 -12.75 -3.11 4.55
C ASN A 54 -13.69 -3.47 3.38
N TYR A 55 -14.74 -4.23 3.66
CA TYR A 55 -15.78 -4.60 2.70
C TYR A 55 -17.16 -4.36 3.28
N GLN A 56 -17.95 -3.46 2.70
CA GLN A 56 -19.32 -3.12 3.13
C GLN A 56 -19.46 -2.80 4.64
N GLY A 57 -18.44 -2.18 5.23
CA GLY A 57 -18.43 -1.86 6.66
C GLY A 57 -18.01 -3.02 7.59
N LEU A 58 -17.74 -4.20 7.02
CA LEU A 58 -17.23 -5.35 7.77
C LEU A 58 -15.72 -5.23 7.99
N SER A 59 -15.25 -5.67 9.15
CA SER A 59 -13.81 -5.76 9.42
C SER A 59 -13.15 -6.86 8.59
N PRO A 60 -11.84 -6.78 8.34
CA PRO A 60 -11.12 -7.82 7.61
C PRO A 60 -11.28 -9.21 8.23
N GLU A 61 -11.31 -9.29 9.55
CA GLU A 61 -11.51 -10.54 10.28
C GLU A 61 -12.89 -11.14 10.02
N GLN A 62 -13.93 -10.31 10.00
CA GLN A 62 -15.29 -10.76 9.69
C GLN A 62 -15.38 -11.32 8.27
N VAL A 63 -14.73 -10.66 7.31
CA VAL A 63 -14.70 -11.10 5.91
C VAL A 63 -13.95 -12.42 5.75
N LEU A 64 -12.75 -12.55 6.32
CA LEU A 64 -11.95 -13.77 6.20
C LEU A 64 -12.63 -14.95 6.89
N LEU A 65 -13.20 -14.75 8.10
CA LEU A 65 -13.98 -15.77 8.78
C LEU A 65 -15.26 -16.12 8.02
N GLY A 66 -15.90 -15.15 7.37
CA GLY A 66 -17.05 -15.39 6.50
C GLY A 66 -16.70 -16.36 5.38
N TRP A 67 -15.60 -16.14 4.69
CA TRP A 67 -15.10 -17.05 3.65
C TRP A 67 -14.73 -18.44 4.17
N LEU A 68 -14.23 -18.54 5.41
CA LEU A 68 -13.86 -19.81 6.03
C LEU A 68 -15.08 -20.62 6.48
N LEU A 69 -16.08 -19.96 7.06
CA LEU A 69 -17.21 -20.64 7.68
C LEU A 69 -18.41 -20.80 6.73
N TYR A 70 -18.56 -19.86 5.77
CA TYR A 70 -19.71 -19.81 4.85
C TYR A 70 -19.26 -19.63 3.39
N PRO A 71 -18.39 -20.52 2.85
CA PRO A 71 -17.79 -20.35 1.52
C PRO A 71 -18.83 -20.32 0.39
N ASP A 72 -19.95 -21.06 0.53
CA ASP A 72 -21.01 -21.14 -0.48
C ASP A 72 -21.84 -19.86 -0.59
N GLU A 73 -21.97 -19.12 0.49
CA GLU A 73 -22.62 -17.82 0.48
C GLU A 73 -21.67 -16.75 -0.08
N TRP A 74 -20.42 -16.74 0.42
CA TRP A 74 -19.42 -15.73 0.06
C TRP A 74 -18.94 -15.81 -1.40
N GLN A 75 -19.00 -16.97 -2.06
CA GLN A 75 -18.67 -17.09 -3.48
C GLN A 75 -19.56 -16.25 -4.39
N ASN A 76 -20.78 -15.88 -3.92
CA ASN A 76 -21.72 -15.05 -4.64
C ASN A 76 -21.58 -13.56 -4.33
N GLU A 77 -20.70 -13.17 -3.40
CA GLU A 77 -20.43 -11.77 -3.06
C GLU A 77 -19.54 -11.09 -4.11
N PRO A 78 -19.92 -9.90 -4.63
CA PRO A 78 -19.15 -9.17 -5.64
C PRO A 78 -17.98 -8.44 -4.99
N MET A 79 -16.93 -9.16 -4.61
CA MET A 79 -15.78 -8.56 -3.92
C MET A 79 -14.44 -8.62 -4.68
N ILE A 80 -14.37 -9.34 -5.80
CA ILE A 80 -13.14 -9.44 -6.59
C ILE A 80 -13.05 -8.22 -7.52
N GLN A 81 -12.17 -7.28 -7.18
CA GLN A 81 -11.98 -6.06 -7.97
C GLN A 81 -11.30 -6.35 -9.31
N ILE A 82 -11.89 -5.90 -10.41
CA ILE A 82 -11.33 -5.92 -11.76
C ILE A 82 -11.15 -4.47 -12.22
N LYS A 83 -9.91 -4.06 -12.48
CA LYS A 83 -9.59 -2.68 -12.91
C LYS A 83 -9.67 -2.49 -14.42
N ASN A 84 -9.38 -3.54 -15.18
CA ASN A 84 -9.33 -3.49 -16.64
C ASN A 84 -10.74 -3.56 -17.25
N LYS A 85 -11.15 -2.54 -17.99
CA LYS A 85 -12.48 -2.43 -18.61
C LYS A 85 -12.74 -3.52 -19.67
N GLU A 86 -11.72 -3.89 -20.42
CA GLU A 86 -11.84 -4.95 -21.44
C GLU A 86 -12.12 -6.30 -20.80
N LEU A 87 -11.43 -6.63 -19.69
CA LEU A 87 -11.70 -7.86 -18.94
C LEU A 87 -13.11 -7.85 -18.31
N GLN A 88 -13.57 -6.69 -17.79
CA GLN A 88 -14.93 -6.54 -17.29
C GLN A 88 -15.98 -6.88 -18.38
N GLN A 89 -15.81 -6.33 -19.58
CA GLN A 89 -16.69 -6.59 -20.72
C GLN A 89 -16.70 -8.06 -21.15
N ARG A 90 -15.54 -8.69 -21.21
CA ARG A 90 -15.41 -10.12 -21.59
C ARG A 90 -16.04 -11.07 -20.56
N LEU A 91 -15.97 -10.72 -19.28
CA LEU A 91 -16.59 -11.50 -18.21
C LEU A 91 -18.08 -11.17 -18.03
N GLY A 92 -18.55 -10.05 -18.56
CA GLY A 92 -19.91 -9.57 -18.36
C GLY A 92 -20.18 -9.06 -16.95
N CYS A 93 -19.13 -8.56 -16.25
CA CYS A 93 -19.23 -8.08 -14.89
C CYS A 93 -18.89 -6.58 -14.79
N GLY A 94 -19.18 -5.97 -13.65
CA GLY A 94 -18.81 -4.58 -13.35
C GLY A 94 -17.36 -4.49 -12.79
N SER A 95 -17.10 -3.42 -12.05
CA SER A 95 -15.79 -3.23 -11.38
C SER A 95 -15.50 -4.25 -10.29
N TYR A 96 -16.50 -4.95 -9.80
CA TYR A 96 -16.42 -6.05 -8.84
C TYR A 96 -17.14 -7.27 -9.39
N ALA A 97 -16.46 -8.41 -9.37
CA ALA A 97 -16.99 -9.71 -9.82
C ALA A 97 -17.20 -10.65 -8.62
N ARG A 98 -18.07 -11.62 -8.81
CA ARG A 98 -18.27 -12.75 -7.91
C ARG A 98 -17.31 -13.87 -8.27
N LEU A 99 -16.98 -14.74 -7.33
CA LEU A 99 -16.18 -15.91 -7.66
C LEU A 99 -16.87 -16.79 -8.72
N THR A 100 -18.18 -16.91 -8.65
CA THR A 100 -18.99 -17.69 -9.60
C THR A 100 -18.94 -17.17 -11.03
N ASP A 101 -18.64 -15.88 -11.26
CA ASP A 101 -18.56 -15.28 -12.60
C ASP A 101 -17.37 -15.81 -13.42
N PHE A 102 -16.38 -16.41 -12.75
CA PHE A 102 -15.18 -16.95 -13.36
C PHE A 102 -15.30 -18.43 -13.76
N PHE A 103 -16.38 -19.08 -13.38
CA PHE A 103 -16.59 -20.50 -13.68
C PHE A 103 -17.84 -20.68 -14.52
N ASP A 104 -17.68 -21.34 -15.66
CA ASP A 104 -18.78 -21.74 -16.53
C ASP A 104 -19.06 -23.23 -16.34
N ARG A 105 -20.34 -23.63 -16.38
CA ARG A 105 -20.74 -25.04 -16.21
C ARG A 105 -20.23 -25.94 -17.34
N GLU A 106 -20.11 -25.38 -18.55
CA GLU A 106 -19.70 -26.13 -19.75
C GLU A 106 -18.19 -25.99 -20.04
N LYS A 107 -17.63 -24.79 -19.84
CA LYS A 107 -16.26 -24.46 -20.22
C LYS A 107 -15.26 -24.46 -19.07
N GLY A 108 -15.73 -24.64 -17.83
CA GLY A 108 -14.87 -24.61 -16.64
C GLY A 108 -14.34 -23.21 -16.33
N TYR A 109 -13.07 -23.09 -16.06
CA TYR A 109 -12.42 -21.83 -15.67
C TYR A 109 -12.23 -20.88 -16.87
N ARG A 110 -13.00 -19.81 -16.91
CA ARG A 110 -13.07 -18.87 -18.05
C ARG A 110 -11.76 -18.16 -18.36
N LEU A 111 -10.93 -17.88 -17.37
CA LEU A 111 -9.65 -17.18 -17.59
C LEU A 111 -8.59 -18.08 -18.25
N GLN A 112 -8.70 -19.42 -18.15
CA GLN A 112 -7.75 -20.36 -18.75
C GLN A 112 -7.64 -20.20 -20.26
N GLU A 113 -8.76 -20.00 -20.95
CA GLU A 113 -8.79 -19.81 -22.39
C GLU A 113 -8.08 -18.53 -22.82
N TYR A 114 -8.28 -17.43 -22.07
CA TYR A 114 -7.61 -16.15 -22.33
C TYR A 114 -6.12 -16.21 -22.02
N TRP A 115 -5.75 -16.89 -20.94
CA TRP A 115 -4.36 -17.14 -20.58
C TRP A 115 -3.61 -17.87 -21.70
N ASN A 116 -4.16 -18.96 -22.22
CA ASN A 116 -3.53 -19.76 -23.26
C ASN A 116 -3.35 -18.96 -24.57
N ARG A 117 -4.36 -18.19 -24.98
CA ARG A 117 -4.30 -17.37 -26.20
C ARG A 117 -3.26 -16.26 -26.13
N LEU A 118 -3.15 -15.59 -24.99
CA LEU A 118 -2.25 -14.45 -24.79
C LEU A 118 -0.79 -14.87 -24.63
N HIS A 119 -0.53 -16.01 -24.00
CA HIS A 119 0.84 -16.57 -23.93
C HIS A 119 1.38 -16.98 -25.32
N GLN A 120 0.53 -17.48 -26.19
CA GLN A 120 0.91 -17.81 -27.54
C GLN A 120 1.22 -16.57 -28.40
N SER A 121 0.64 -15.43 -28.13
CA SER A 121 0.87 -14.18 -28.87
C SER A 121 2.18 -13.46 -28.54
N GLY A 122 2.86 -13.82 -27.43
CA GLY A 122 4.15 -13.23 -27.01
C GLY A 122 4.10 -11.74 -26.63
N LYS A 123 2.94 -11.10 -26.69
CA LYS A 123 2.78 -9.68 -26.34
C LYS A 123 2.39 -9.56 -24.87
N GLN A 124 3.20 -8.86 -24.10
CA GLN A 124 2.81 -8.38 -22.76
C GLN A 124 1.79 -7.24 -22.91
N ASP A 125 0.51 -7.61 -22.96
CA ASP A 125 -0.58 -6.66 -23.09
C ASP A 125 -1.15 -6.29 -21.71
N ALA A 126 -1.72 -5.10 -21.58
CA ALA A 126 -2.39 -4.65 -20.36
C ALA A 126 -3.50 -5.62 -19.91
N LEU A 127 -4.11 -6.33 -20.88
CA LEU A 127 -5.10 -7.37 -20.60
C LEU A 127 -4.47 -8.60 -19.95
N LEU A 128 -3.30 -9.07 -20.42
CA LEU A 128 -2.58 -10.21 -19.82
C LEU A 128 -2.24 -9.92 -18.35
N LYS A 129 -1.74 -8.71 -18.07
CA LYS A 129 -1.47 -8.29 -16.70
C LYS A 129 -2.73 -8.30 -15.84
N ALA A 130 -3.86 -7.82 -16.36
CA ALA A 130 -5.12 -7.82 -15.63
C ALA A 130 -5.65 -9.23 -15.37
N ILE A 131 -5.46 -10.16 -16.33
CA ILE A 131 -5.83 -11.58 -16.16
C ILE A 131 -4.95 -12.21 -15.07
N THR A 132 -3.64 -11.99 -15.09
CA THR A 132 -2.71 -12.49 -14.07
C THR A 132 -3.08 -11.97 -12.66
N GLU A 133 -3.30 -10.66 -12.54
CA GLU A 133 -3.72 -10.06 -11.26
C GLU A 133 -5.06 -10.64 -10.75
N THR A 134 -5.98 -10.97 -11.66
CA THR A 134 -7.27 -11.54 -11.30
C THR A 134 -7.14 -13.01 -10.93
N ASP A 135 -6.30 -13.76 -11.65
CA ASP A 135 -6.00 -15.16 -11.36
C ASP A 135 -5.33 -15.34 -9.99
N GLU A 136 -4.40 -14.45 -9.63
CA GLU A 136 -3.80 -14.41 -8.30
C GLU A 136 -4.85 -14.24 -7.19
N LYS A 137 -5.88 -13.41 -7.42
CA LYS A 137 -6.99 -13.22 -6.47
C LYS A 137 -7.84 -14.49 -6.32
N ILE A 138 -8.15 -15.13 -7.43
CA ILE A 138 -8.92 -16.39 -7.43
C ILE A 138 -8.11 -17.50 -6.78
N SER A 139 -6.82 -17.59 -7.08
CA SER A 139 -5.90 -18.54 -6.44
C SER A 139 -5.84 -18.34 -4.93
N LEU A 140 -5.85 -17.08 -4.44
CA LEU A 140 -5.88 -16.78 -3.02
C LEU A 140 -7.16 -17.33 -2.34
N ILE A 141 -8.33 -17.18 -3.00
CA ILE A 141 -9.58 -17.77 -2.51
C ILE A 141 -9.53 -19.31 -2.55
N ALA A 142 -8.97 -19.88 -3.63
CA ALA A 142 -8.81 -21.33 -3.73
C ALA A 142 -7.91 -21.88 -2.63
N MET A 143 -6.79 -21.22 -2.32
CA MET A 143 -5.91 -21.59 -1.20
C MET A 143 -6.62 -21.49 0.15
N LEU A 144 -7.51 -20.50 0.32
CA LEU A 144 -8.31 -20.38 1.54
C LEU A 144 -9.29 -21.55 1.68
N ARG A 145 -10.02 -21.91 0.60
CA ARG A 145 -10.95 -23.06 0.58
C ARG A 145 -10.26 -24.39 0.80
N GLN A 146 -9.02 -24.55 0.32
CA GLN A 146 -8.21 -25.75 0.53
C GLN A 146 -7.59 -25.81 1.94
N GLY A 147 -7.75 -24.76 2.77
CA GLY A 147 -7.13 -24.68 4.10
C GLY A 147 -5.61 -24.46 4.06
N THR A 148 -5.03 -24.15 2.90
CA THR A 148 -3.57 -23.94 2.74
C THR A 148 -3.14 -22.52 3.03
N LEU A 149 -4.06 -21.55 3.00
CA LEU A 149 -3.77 -20.14 3.28
C LEU A 149 -3.59 -19.87 4.78
N VAL A 150 -4.49 -20.42 5.61
CA VAL A 150 -4.46 -20.25 7.07
C VAL A 150 -3.79 -21.48 7.67
N ARG A 151 -2.50 -21.36 7.97
CA ARG A 151 -1.74 -22.46 8.57
C ARG A 151 -1.54 -22.19 10.06
N PRO A 152 -1.77 -23.19 10.94
CA PRO A 152 -1.45 -23.06 12.35
C PRO A 152 0.06 -22.90 12.53
N VAL A 153 0.47 -22.21 13.58
CA VAL A 153 1.89 -22.10 13.94
C VAL A 153 2.35 -23.45 14.47
N PRO A 154 3.40 -24.07 13.92
CA PRO A 154 3.94 -25.32 14.44
C PRO A 154 4.37 -25.17 15.91
N ASP A 155 4.21 -26.23 16.68
CA ASP A 155 4.59 -26.23 18.09
C ASP A 155 6.12 -26.26 18.30
N THR A 156 6.85 -26.76 17.32
CA THR A 156 8.31 -26.90 17.34
C THR A 156 8.98 -26.19 16.18
N GLY A 157 10.12 -25.56 16.44
CA GLY A 157 10.98 -24.98 15.40
C GLY A 157 10.62 -23.56 14.94
N VAL A 158 9.49 -22.99 15.37
CA VAL A 158 9.07 -21.65 15.00
C VAL A 158 8.85 -20.79 16.25
N GLN A 159 9.52 -19.65 16.32
CA GLN A 159 9.34 -18.73 17.42
C GLN A 159 8.00 -17.97 17.31
N ARG A 160 7.16 -18.13 18.31
CA ARG A 160 5.91 -17.36 18.43
C ARG A 160 6.20 -15.88 18.69
N LEU A 161 5.32 -15.02 18.22
CA LEU A 161 5.42 -13.58 18.47
C LEU A 161 5.09 -13.27 19.94
N SER A 162 5.82 -12.34 20.53
CA SER A 162 5.45 -11.76 21.83
C SER A 162 4.22 -10.88 21.69
N ASP A 163 3.46 -10.72 22.78
CA ASP A 163 2.27 -9.86 22.80
C ASP A 163 2.58 -8.42 22.38
N ARG A 164 3.76 -7.90 22.74
CA ARG A 164 4.21 -6.56 22.32
C ARG A 164 4.38 -6.46 20.81
N LYS A 165 4.92 -7.50 20.16
CA LYS A 165 5.05 -7.52 18.69
C LYS A 165 3.68 -7.62 18.01
N ILE A 166 2.77 -8.42 18.56
CA ILE A 166 1.40 -8.52 18.07
C ILE A 166 0.73 -7.14 18.12
N GLN A 167 0.79 -6.45 19.26
CA GLN A 167 0.19 -5.12 19.40
C GLN A 167 0.84 -4.09 18.48
N ALA A 168 2.15 -4.13 18.31
CA ALA A 168 2.86 -3.25 17.37
C ALA A 168 2.42 -3.48 15.92
N GLU A 169 2.23 -4.75 15.52
CA GLU A 169 1.77 -5.10 14.18
C GLU A 169 0.31 -4.70 13.96
N LEU A 170 -0.56 -4.87 14.95
CA LEU A 170 -1.94 -4.40 14.90
C LEU A 170 -2.00 -2.86 14.77
N LEU A 171 -1.19 -2.14 15.53
CA LEU A 171 -1.09 -0.68 15.44
C LEU A 171 -0.59 -0.23 14.05
N TYR A 172 0.44 -0.89 13.52
CA TYR A 172 0.96 -0.63 12.19
C TYR A 172 -0.08 -0.85 11.10
N ASN A 173 -0.89 -1.90 11.22
CA ASN A 173 -1.97 -2.22 10.28
C ASN A 173 -3.13 -1.22 10.32
N GLN A 174 -3.40 -0.62 11.49
CA GLN A 174 -4.49 0.38 11.64
C GLN A 174 -4.16 1.71 11.00
N ILE A 175 -2.88 2.10 10.96
CA ILE A 175 -2.45 3.41 10.49
C ILE A 175 -1.90 3.30 9.06
N PRO A 176 -2.56 3.88 8.05
CA PRO A 176 -2.05 3.88 6.68
C PRO A 176 -0.95 4.94 6.50
N PHE A 177 0.21 4.72 7.14
CA PHE A 177 1.32 5.68 7.20
C PHE A 177 1.68 6.30 5.85
N SER A 178 1.89 5.49 4.82
CA SER A 178 2.28 5.95 3.49
C SER A 178 1.23 6.86 2.85
N VAL A 179 -0.05 6.48 3.00
CA VAL A 179 -1.17 7.23 2.41
C VAL A 179 -1.32 8.60 3.06
N ILE A 180 -1.22 8.65 4.39
CA ILE A 180 -1.27 9.90 5.15
C ILE A 180 -0.08 10.78 4.77
N LEU A 181 1.13 10.21 4.78
CA LEU A 181 2.36 10.94 4.51
C LEU A 181 2.40 11.52 3.10
N TYR A 182 2.10 10.73 2.04
CA TYR A 182 2.18 11.30 0.70
C TYR A 182 1.16 12.42 0.48
N ARG A 183 -0.05 12.28 1.06
CA ARG A 183 -1.08 13.32 0.95
C ARG A 183 -0.64 14.62 1.66
N ILE A 184 -0.19 14.51 2.91
CA ILE A 184 0.26 15.66 3.70
C ILE A 184 1.47 16.32 3.04
N ASN A 185 2.45 15.52 2.61
CA ASN A 185 3.68 16.03 2.04
C ASN A 185 3.43 16.70 0.68
N LEU A 186 2.64 16.10 -0.21
CA LEU A 186 2.30 16.74 -1.49
C LEU A 186 1.48 18.02 -1.30
N MET A 187 0.45 17.98 -0.45
CA MET A 187 -0.35 19.18 -0.16
C MET A 187 0.51 20.28 0.46
N GLY A 188 1.34 19.95 1.45
CA GLY A 188 2.26 20.88 2.08
C GLY A 188 3.27 21.47 1.10
N GLY A 189 3.87 20.63 0.25
CA GLY A 189 4.80 21.06 -0.78
C GLY A 189 4.18 21.98 -1.81
N ILE A 190 2.99 21.65 -2.32
CA ILE A 190 2.26 22.50 -3.28
C ILE A 190 1.88 23.82 -2.64
N LEU A 191 1.35 23.82 -1.42
CA LEU A 191 1.00 25.06 -0.70
C LEU A 191 2.22 25.96 -0.48
N LEU A 192 3.36 25.38 -0.07
CA LEU A 192 4.61 26.13 0.09
C LEU A 192 5.11 26.69 -1.24
N LEU A 193 4.99 25.94 -2.34
CA LEU A 193 5.35 26.40 -3.68
C LEU A 193 4.48 27.60 -4.10
N LEU A 194 3.17 27.52 -3.93
CA LEU A 194 2.24 28.60 -4.23
C LEU A 194 2.51 29.84 -3.38
N CYS A 195 2.81 29.65 -2.08
CA CYS A 195 3.21 30.76 -1.20
C CYS A 195 4.50 31.44 -1.64
N GLN A 196 5.44 30.67 -2.18
CA GLN A 196 6.69 31.19 -2.70
C GLN A 196 6.50 31.98 -4.02
N TRP A 197 5.58 31.51 -4.87
CA TRP A 197 5.24 32.15 -6.14
C TRP A 197 4.42 33.43 -5.96
N SER A 198 3.71 33.54 -4.83
CA SER A 198 2.94 34.74 -4.49
C SER A 198 3.87 35.93 -4.30
N LYS A 199 3.48 37.10 -4.82
CA LYS A 199 4.23 38.38 -4.66
C LYS A 199 4.39 38.82 -3.20
N ARG A 200 3.73 38.13 -2.26
CA ARG A 200 3.87 38.37 -0.81
C ARG A 200 4.98 37.49 -0.25
N PRO A 201 6.07 38.06 0.26
CA PRO A 201 7.22 37.27 0.79
C PRO A 201 6.91 36.65 2.16
N LEU A 202 5.97 35.71 2.20
CA LEU A 202 5.55 35.04 3.45
C LEU A 202 6.72 34.37 4.18
N PHE A 203 7.70 33.86 3.41
CA PHE A 203 8.93 33.26 4.00
C PHE A 203 9.83 34.26 4.73
N ARG A 204 9.60 35.56 4.57
CA ARG A 204 10.31 36.62 5.31
C ARG A 204 9.87 36.71 6.76
N PHE A 205 8.66 36.23 7.10
CA PHE A 205 8.15 36.22 8.45
C PHE A 205 8.72 35.07 9.28
N ARG A 206 9.32 35.39 10.43
CA ARG A 206 9.85 34.38 11.39
C ARG A 206 8.82 33.35 11.78
N SER A 207 7.57 33.75 11.97
CA SER A 207 6.46 32.88 12.33
C SER A 207 6.17 31.84 11.25
N PHE A 208 6.16 32.24 9.98
CA PHE A 208 5.94 31.33 8.85
C PHE A 208 7.05 30.27 8.74
N ARG A 209 8.30 30.66 8.88
CA ARG A 209 9.45 29.73 8.91
C ARG A 209 9.37 28.74 10.07
N ARG A 210 8.93 29.18 11.26
CA ARG A 210 8.71 28.28 12.41
C ARG A 210 7.59 27.28 12.15
N ILE A 211 6.47 27.73 11.60
CA ILE A 211 5.35 26.85 11.24
C ILE A 211 5.79 25.80 10.23
N THR A 212 6.48 26.21 9.16
CA THR A 212 7.02 25.29 8.14
C THR A 212 7.99 24.27 8.76
N PHE A 213 8.87 24.72 9.67
CA PHE A 213 9.77 23.82 10.39
C PHE A 213 9.00 22.82 11.26
N CYS A 214 8.02 23.25 12.02
CA CYS A 214 7.20 22.37 12.85
C CYS A 214 6.42 21.34 12.02
N LEU A 215 5.85 21.76 10.89
CA LEU A 215 5.16 20.85 9.97
C LEU A 215 6.10 19.79 9.38
N LEU A 216 7.30 20.23 8.93
CA LEU A 216 8.31 19.33 8.38
C LEU A 216 8.78 18.33 9.45
N LEU A 217 9.04 18.82 10.66
CA LEU A 217 9.47 18.00 11.79
C LEU A 217 8.38 17.00 12.20
N THR A 218 7.12 17.43 12.29
CA THR A 218 5.99 16.55 12.63
C THR A 218 5.81 15.44 11.58
N SER A 219 5.87 15.78 10.28
CA SER A 219 5.80 14.78 9.21
C SER A 219 6.97 13.80 9.28
N PHE A 220 8.18 14.30 9.52
CA PHE A 220 9.38 13.46 9.69
C PHE A 220 9.27 12.52 10.89
N LEU A 221 8.83 13.01 12.05
CA LEU A 221 8.65 12.19 13.26
C LEU A 221 7.57 11.13 13.06
N PHE A 222 6.46 11.47 12.40
CA PHE A 222 5.41 10.51 12.08
C PHE A 222 5.92 9.42 11.11
N HIS A 223 6.71 9.79 10.10
CA HIS A 223 7.37 8.84 9.21
C HIS A 223 8.35 7.94 9.98
N THR A 224 9.19 8.55 10.83
CA THR A 224 10.14 7.82 11.69
C THR A 224 9.44 6.81 12.58
N PHE A 225 8.31 7.18 13.17
CA PHE A 225 7.50 6.28 13.99
C PHE A 225 7.02 5.05 13.18
N GLY A 226 6.50 5.26 11.97
CA GLY A 226 6.13 4.15 11.08
C GLY A 226 7.30 3.24 10.71
N MET A 227 8.47 3.83 10.45
CA MET A 227 9.71 3.08 10.16
C MET A 227 10.20 2.26 11.37
N ILE A 228 10.15 2.83 12.58
CA ILE A 228 10.50 2.15 13.83
C ILE A 228 9.57 0.96 14.07
N LEU A 229 8.25 1.15 13.95
CA LEU A 229 7.29 0.06 14.09
C LEU A 229 7.58 -1.07 13.10
N ARG A 230 7.81 -0.72 11.83
CA ARG A 230 8.12 -1.70 10.80
C ARG A 230 9.42 -2.46 11.09
N THR A 231 10.46 -1.75 11.52
CA THR A 231 11.74 -2.36 11.96
C THR A 231 11.54 -3.30 13.15
N TYR A 232 10.76 -2.89 14.15
CA TYR A 232 10.49 -3.70 15.33
C TYR A 232 9.71 -4.99 15.00
N ILE A 233 8.72 -4.90 14.11
CA ILE A 233 7.92 -6.04 13.66
C ILE A 233 8.77 -7.00 12.85
N SER A 234 9.51 -6.48 11.84
CA SER A 234 10.32 -7.29 10.93
C SER A 234 11.60 -7.83 11.55
N GLY A 235 12.10 -7.20 12.63
CA GLY A 235 13.39 -7.50 13.24
C GLY A 235 14.61 -7.06 12.42
N ARG A 236 14.41 -6.23 11.39
CA ARG A 236 15.44 -5.76 10.46
C ARG A 236 15.16 -4.35 9.94
N LEU A 237 16.17 -3.71 9.38
CA LEU A 237 15.96 -2.44 8.68
C LEU A 237 15.07 -2.65 7.44
N PRO A 238 14.10 -1.74 7.19
CA PRO A 238 13.14 -1.87 6.11
C PRO A 238 13.74 -1.44 4.76
N MET A 239 14.54 -2.30 4.14
CA MET A 239 15.24 -2.06 2.87
C MET A 239 15.27 -3.30 1.95
N SER A 240 14.38 -4.27 2.16
CA SER A 240 14.44 -5.54 1.45
C SER A 240 13.57 -5.64 0.21
N ASN A 241 12.67 -4.70 0.00
CA ASN A 241 11.83 -4.64 -1.19
C ASN A 241 11.69 -3.19 -1.68
N GLY A 242 11.20 -3.02 -2.91
CA GLY A 242 11.05 -1.70 -3.53
C GLY A 242 10.19 -0.72 -2.71
N TYR A 243 9.14 -1.22 -2.06
CA TYR A 243 8.30 -0.40 -1.18
C TYR A 243 9.10 0.15 0.02
N GLU A 244 9.85 -0.70 0.72
CA GLU A 244 10.68 -0.32 1.86
C GLU A 244 11.78 0.66 1.46
N THR A 245 12.38 0.43 0.29
CA THR A 245 13.43 1.31 -0.27
C THR A 245 12.89 2.71 -0.57
N MET A 246 11.68 2.81 -1.13
CA MET A 246 11.02 4.10 -1.38
C MET A 246 10.65 4.81 -0.08
N GLN A 247 10.18 4.08 0.94
CA GLN A 247 9.94 4.63 2.27
C GLN A 247 11.21 5.22 2.87
N PHE A 248 12.31 4.48 2.80
CA PHE A 248 13.60 4.92 3.30
C PHE A 248 14.14 6.14 2.54
N MET A 249 14.01 6.16 1.20
CA MET A 249 14.38 7.32 0.39
C MET A 249 13.58 8.56 0.77
N ALA A 250 12.26 8.44 0.93
CA ALA A 250 11.40 9.54 1.36
C ALA A 250 11.78 10.06 2.75
N TRP A 251 12.17 9.17 3.66
CA TRP A 251 12.66 9.52 5.00
C TRP A 251 13.96 10.31 4.93
N ILE A 252 14.93 9.87 4.11
CA ILE A 252 16.19 10.59 3.90
C ILE A 252 15.94 11.99 3.30
N ILE A 253 15.04 12.09 2.31
CA ILE A 253 14.67 13.38 1.71
C ILE A 253 14.19 14.36 2.79
N MET A 254 13.32 13.92 3.68
CA MET A 254 12.81 14.76 4.77
C MET A 254 13.90 15.14 5.76
N LEU A 255 14.83 14.21 6.07
CA LEU A 255 15.98 14.48 6.92
C LEU A 255 16.90 15.56 6.33
N ILE A 256 17.24 15.43 5.04
CA ILE A 256 18.06 16.43 4.32
C ILE A 256 17.34 17.79 4.33
N ALA A 257 16.05 17.82 4.05
CA ALA A 257 15.26 19.04 4.08
C ALA A 257 15.27 19.70 5.45
N LEU A 258 15.11 18.94 6.54
CA LEU A 258 15.21 19.45 7.92
C LEU A 258 16.57 20.07 8.23
N CYS A 259 17.65 19.42 7.81
CA CYS A 259 19.02 19.92 8.04
C CYS A 259 19.30 21.21 7.26
N LEU A 260 18.84 21.31 6.01
CA LEU A 260 19.22 22.37 5.09
C LEU A 260 18.23 23.54 5.01
N GLN A 261 16.99 23.41 5.50
CA GLN A 261 15.94 24.45 5.35
C GLN A 261 16.31 25.81 6.00
N HIS A 262 17.22 25.82 7.00
CA HIS A 262 17.68 27.08 7.61
C HIS A 262 18.57 27.88 6.68
N ARG A 263 19.28 27.19 5.78
CA ARG A 263 20.24 27.79 4.85
C ARG A 263 19.60 28.13 3.50
N PHE A 264 18.62 27.34 3.06
CA PHE A 264 17.99 27.49 1.75
C PHE A 264 16.48 27.54 1.89
N SER A 265 15.85 28.62 1.39
CA SER A 265 14.41 28.88 1.58
C SER A 265 13.49 27.86 0.85
N LEU A 266 13.95 27.28 -0.26
CA LEU A 266 13.22 26.30 -1.04
C LEU A 266 13.30 24.86 -0.50
N MET A 267 14.23 24.60 0.43
CA MET A 267 14.52 23.23 0.85
C MET A 267 13.34 22.53 1.53
N ALA A 268 12.57 23.25 2.34
CA ALA A 268 11.36 22.70 2.96
C ALA A 268 10.29 22.35 1.91
N CYS A 269 10.08 23.23 0.92
CA CYS A 269 9.15 22.99 -0.19
C CYS A 269 9.56 21.75 -0.99
N PHE A 270 10.83 21.67 -1.38
CA PHE A 270 11.34 20.53 -2.15
C PHE A 270 11.35 19.24 -1.35
N GLY A 271 11.64 19.30 -0.05
CA GLY A 271 11.57 18.15 0.84
C GLY A 271 10.17 17.56 0.89
N PHE A 272 9.15 18.39 1.08
CA PHE A 272 7.76 17.96 1.05
C PHE A 272 7.34 17.39 -0.31
N LEU A 273 7.64 18.09 -1.42
CA LEU A 273 7.27 17.62 -2.76
C LEU A 273 7.96 16.30 -3.10
N LEU A 274 9.28 16.23 -2.94
CA LEU A 274 10.07 15.08 -3.36
C LEU A 274 9.73 13.84 -2.50
N SER A 275 9.63 14.02 -1.17
CA SER A 275 9.18 12.94 -0.28
C SER A 275 7.75 12.49 -0.61
N GLY A 276 6.84 13.44 -0.84
CA GLY A 276 5.46 13.14 -1.22
C GLY A 276 5.35 12.38 -2.53
N PHE A 277 6.10 12.77 -3.58
CA PHE A 277 6.16 12.05 -4.86
C PHE A 277 6.76 10.66 -4.70
N THR A 278 7.83 10.51 -3.94
CA THR A 278 8.45 9.20 -3.69
C THR A 278 7.46 8.22 -3.05
N LEU A 279 6.73 8.67 -2.03
CA LEU A 279 5.72 7.85 -1.36
C LEU A 279 4.49 7.60 -2.24
N LEU A 280 4.10 8.56 -3.09
CA LEU A 280 3.03 8.39 -4.07
C LEU A 280 3.40 7.30 -5.08
N VAL A 281 4.62 7.32 -5.63
CA VAL A 281 5.12 6.30 -6.57
C VAL A 281 5.10 4.91 -5.91
N ALA A 282 5.55 4.80 -4.65
CA ALA A 282 5.47 3.55 -3.89
C ALA A 282 4.02 3.05 -3.74
N SER A 283 3.07 3.97 -3.58
CA SER A 283 1.65 3.66 -3.38
C SER A 283 0.93 3.26 -4.69
N ILE A 284 1.24 3.93 -5.82
CA ILE A 284 0.63 3.68 -7.13
C ILE A 284 1.31 2.51 -7.85
N GLY A 285 2.63 2.35 -7.65
CA GLY A 285 3.48 1.44 -8.39
C GLY A 285 3.22 -0.06 -8.13
N GLN A 286 2.13 -0.42 -7.46
CA GLN A 286 1.79 -1.80 -7.06
C GLN A 286 2.92 -2.48 -6.28
N MET A 287 3.74 -1.69 -5.59
CA MET A 287 4.78 -2.23 -4.73
C MET A 287 4.14 -2.89 -3.53
N ASN A 288 4.56 -4.13 -3.25
CA ASN A 288 3.99 -4.90 -2.15
C ASN A 288 4.36 -4.29 -0.79
N PRO A 289 3.39 -3.74 -0.02
CA PRO A 289 3.64 -3.15 1.29
C PRO A 289 3.86 -4.18 2.40
N GLN A 290 3.68 -5.47 2.10
CA GLN A 290 3.81 -6.55 3.07
C GLN A 290 5.23 -6.62 3.64
N ILE A 291 5.30 -7.04 4.90
CA ILE A 291 6.56 -7.41 5.54
C ILE A 291 6.84 -8.86 5.18
N THR A 292 7.81 -9.10 4.31
CA THR A 292 8.23 -10.44 3.88
C THR A 292 9.49 -10.87 4.63
N PRO A 293 9.72 -12.18 4.82
CA PRO A 293 11.00 -12.68 5.32
C PRO A 293 12.16 -12.22 4.43
N LEU A 294 13.33 -12.07 5.03
CA LEU A 294 14.53 -11.72 4.27
C LEU A 294 15.02 -12.94 3.50
N ILE A 295 15.25 -12.79 2.22
CA ILE A 295 15.95 -13.80 1.43
C ILE A 295 17.41 -13.85 1.93
N PRO A 296 17.99 -15.02 2.20
CA PRO A 296 19.34 -15.13 2.78
C PRO A 296 20.42 -14.32 2.09
N VAL A 297 20.34 -14.18 0.77
CA VAL A 297 21.27 -13.37 -0.06
C VAL A 297 21.22 -11.88 0.32
N LEU A 298 20.08 -11.38 0.80
CA LEU A 298 19.89 -9.97 1.18
C LEU A 298 20.23 -9.67 2.66
N SER A 299 20.71 -10.65 3.41
CA SER A 299 21.00 -10.49 4.84
C SER A 299 22.34 -9.81 5.15
N SER A 300 23.15 -9.48 4.12
CA SER A 300 24.45 -8.84 4.30
C SER A 300 24.32 -7.39 4.80
N PRO A 301 24.99 -7.01 5.93
CA PRO A 301 25.02 -5.62 6.39
C PRO A 301 25.65 -4.67 5.36
N LEU A 302 26.61 -5.13 4.56
CA LEU A 302 27.24 -4.35 3.49
C LEU A 302 26.25 -4.00 2.39
N LEU A 303 25.33 -4.90 2.05
CA LEU A 303 24.28 -4.63 1.08
C LEU A 303 23.32 -3.55 1.58
N SER A 304 22.92 -3.61 2.84
CA SER A 304 22.06 -2.58 3.45
C SER A 304 22.73 -1.22 3.45
N LEU A 305 24.03 -1.16 3.76
CA LEU A 305 24.83 0.07 3.68
C LEU A 305 24.91 0.60 2.25
N HIS A 306 25.19 -0.27 1.27
CA HIS A 306 25.25 0.10 -0.15
C HIS A 306 23.94 0.67 -0.65
N VAL A 307 22.81 0.01 -0.37
CA VAL A 307 21.48 0.50 -0.73
C VAL A 307 21.17 1.84 -0.07
N SER A 308 21.54 2.02 1.20
CA SER A 308 21.36 3.30 1.92
C SER A 308 22.11 4.45 1.26
N LEU A 309 23.35 4.23 0.85
CA LEU A 309 24.18 5.23 0.15
C LEU A 309 23.59 5.58 -1.22
N ILE A 310 23.12 4.59 -1.97
CA ILE A 310 22.47 4.82 -3.27
C ILE A 310 21.20 5.66 -3.08
N MET A 311 20.34 5.32 -2.12
CA MET A 311 19.10 6.05 -1.86
C MET A 311 19.38 7.50 -1.43
N MET A 312 20.41 7.72 -0.61
CA MET A 312 20.86 9.06 -0.25
C MET A 312 21.37 9.84 -1.46
N SER A 313 22.11 9.20 -2.36
CA SER A 313 22.59 9.82 -3.61
C SER A 313 21.42 10.23 -4.51
N TYR A 314 20.40 9.38 -4.67
CA TYR A 314 19.20 9.71 -5.45
C TYR A 314 18.40 10.85 -4.82
N ALA A 315 18.31 10.90 -3.49
CA ALA A 315 17.67 12.01 -2.80
C ALA A 315 18.40 13.35 -3.09
N LEU A 316 19.72 13.36 -3.02
CA LEU A 316 20.55 14.56 -3.34
C LEU A 316 20.42 14.96 -4.80
N LEU A 317 20.44 14.01 -5.74
CA LEU A 317 20.19 14.29 -7.17
C LEU A 317 18.81 14.91 -7.40
N GLY A 318 17.78 14.43 -6.71
CA GLY A 318 16.44 15.04 -6.75
C GLY A 318 16.43 16.50 -6.29
N PHE A 319 17.14 16.82 -5.21
CA PHE A 319 17.30 18.21 -4.74
C PHE A 319 18.07 19.07 -5.75
N ILE A 320 19.14 18.56 -6.35
CA ILE A 320 19.91 19.27 -7.38
C ILE A 320 19.01 19.56 -8.58
N MET A 321 18.25 18.58 -9.05
CA MET A 321 17.30 18.73 -10.17
C MET A 321 16.28 19.83 -9.89
N LEU A 322 15.62 19.83 -8.75
CA LEU A 322 14.62 20.83 -8.40
C LEU A 322 15.21 22.22 -8.23
N ASN A 323 16.41 22.35 -7.66
CA ASN A 323 17.10 23.62 -7.58
C ASN A 323 17.52 24.13 -8.97
N GLY A 324 17.96 23.26 -9.88
CA GLY A 324 18.26 23.60 -11.26
C GLY A 324 17.06 24.16 -12.01
N ILE A 325 15.90 23.48 -11.90
CA ILE A 325 14.63 23.95 -12.49
C ILE A 325 14.25 25.31 -11.91
N ALA A 326 14.32 25.49 -10.60
CA ALA A 326 14.01 26.76 -9.94
C ALA A 326 14.94 27.88 -10.41
N ALA A 327 16.23 27.60 -10.58
CA ALA A 327 17.20 28.57 -11.10
C ALA A 327 16.87 29.01 -12.53
N ILE A 328 16.56 28.07 -13.43
CA ILE A 328 16.17 28.38 -14.83
C ILE A 328 14.92 29.26 -14.87
N ILE A 329 13.90 28.95 -14.06
CA ILE A 329 12.67 29.76 -13.99
C ILE A 329 12.98 31.16 -13.48
N TYR A 330 13.84 31.29 -12.47
CA TYR A 330 14.22 32.58 -11.92
C TYR A 330 15.00 33.43 -12.93
N PHE A 331 15.95 32.85 -13.66
CA PHE A 331 16.73 33.56 -14.70
C PHE A 331 15.84 34.06 -15.83
N ARG A 332 14.93 33.22 -16.36
CA ARG A 332 14.00 33.67 -17.42
C ARG A 332 13.12 34.81 -16.97
N LYS A 333 12.63 34.80 -15.75
CA LYS A 333 11.80 35.88 -15.24
C LYS A 333 12.55 37.22 -15.14
N ASN A 334 13.83 37.18 -14.81
CA ASN A 334 14.68 38.40 -14.72
C ASN A 334 15.11 38.91 -16.12
N GLU A 335 15.07 38.10 -17.18
CA GLU A 335 15.32 38.55 -18.55
C GLU A 335 14.09 39.18 -19.19
N GLU A 336 12.89 38.95 -18.68
CA GLU A 336 11.62 39.51 -19.16
C GLU A 336 11.23 40.81 -18.42
N GLU A 337 11.87 41.14 -17.29
CA GLU A 337 11.73 42.44 -16.57
C GLU A 337 12.82 43.46 -16.99
#